data_779538389bdeaec0cd0b50e640a43237
#
_entry.id   779538389bdeaec0cd0b50e640a43237
#
_cell.length_a   1.000
_cell.length_b   1.000
_cell.length_c   1.000
_cell.angle_alpha   90.00
_cell.angle_beta   90.00
_cell.angle_gamma   90.00
#
_symmetry.space_group_name_H-M   'P 1'
#
loop_
_entity.id
_entity.type
_entity.pdbx_description
1 polymer ?
#
loop_
_entity_poly.entity_id
_entity_poly.type
_entity_poly.pdbx_seq_one_letter_code
_entity_poly.pdbx_strand_id
1 'polypeptide(L)'
;YKPDTKKRIALFSHWDSRPWADADPDAKKHYTPILGANDGASGVGVLLEIARHLQKQLPEMGIDIVFVDAEDYGTHQAYNGPHKEEYWGLGSQYWARNPHVQGYNARFGILLDMVGGKNAEFRYESLSHEVAPNVNEKVWKTANALGFGRYFVQKKGGFVTDDHTFIN
;
A
#
# COMPACT_ATOMS: atom_id res chain seq x y z
N TYR A 1 10.86 -10.34 9.74
CA TYR A 1 12.01 -11.22 9.48
C TYR A 1 13.30 -10.53 9.91
N LYS A 2 14.24 -11.27 10.50
CA LYS A 2 15.50 -10.75 11.08
C LYS A 2 15.27 -9.53 11.97
N PRO A 3 14.60 -9.70 13.12
CA PRO A 3 14.23 -8.58 14.01
C PRO A 3 15.42 -7.77 14.51
N ASP A 4 16.57 -8.39 14.71
CA ASP A 4 17.77 -7.74 15.24
C ASP A 4 18.57 -6.94 14.20
N THR A 5 18.15 -6.97 12.94
CA THR A 5 18.85 -6.29 11.85
C THR A 5 18.40 -4.83 11.75
N LYS A 6 19.33 -3.89 11.92
CA LYS A 6 19.05 -2.45 11.77
C LYS A 6 18.78 -2.00 10.33
N LYS A 7 19.30 -2.74 9.33
CA LYS A 7 19.04 -2.46 7.92
C LYS A 7 17.74 -3.14 7.53
N ARG A 8 16.63 -2.40 7.49
CA ARG A 8 15.28 -2.90 7.27
C ARG A 8 14.60 -2.23 6.10
N ILE A 9 13.65 -2.91 5.50
CA ILE A 9 12.60 -2.34 4.65
C ILE A 9 11.23 -2.71 5.24
N ALA A 10 10.24 -1.87 5.01
CA ALA A 10 8.88 -2.10 5.42
C ALA A 10 7.98 -2.33 4.19
N LEU A 11 7.10 -3.30 4.27
CA LEU A 11 6.10 -3.61 3.24
C LEU A 11 4.72 -3.42 3.87
N PHE A 12 3.86 -2.64 3.23
CA PHE A 12 2.57 -2.26 3.74
C PHE A 12 1.45 -2.70 2.81
N SER A 13 0.30 -2.99 3.37
CA SER A 13 -0.99 -3.03 2.70
C SER A 13 -2.07 -2.83 3.73
N HIS A 14 -3.17 -2.15 3.37
CA HIS A 14 -4.35 -2.16 4.20
C HIS A 14 -5.09 -3.50 4.03
N TRP A 15 -5.83 -3.91 5.05
CA TRP A 15 -6.54 -5.18 5.06
C TRP A 15 -8.06 -5.02 5.16
N ASP A 16 -8.53 -3.82 5.46
CA ASP A 16 -9.92 -3.46 5.45
C ASP A 16 -10.46 -3.28 4.02
N SER A 17 -11.72 -3.04 3.92
CA SER A 17 -12.40 -2.64 2.70
C SER A 17 -13.46 -1.58 3.00
N ARG A 18 -13.76 -0.74 2.00
CA ARG A 18 -14.70 0.35 2.14
C ARG A 18 -16.07 -0.14 2.61
N PRO A 19 -16.61 0.41 3.71
CA PRO A 19 -17.90 0.01 4.24
C PRO A 19 -19.08 0.47 3.38
N TRP A 20 -18.82 1.28 2.35
CA TRP A 20 -19.83 1.85 1.48
C TRP A 20 -19.44 1.69 0.01
N ALA A 21 -20.36 1.22 -0.82
CA ALA A 21 -20.22 1.25 -2.29
C ALA A 21 -20.74 2.57 -2.85
N ASP A 22 -20.33 3.69 -2.27
CA ASP A 22 -20.87 5.03 -2.52
C ASP A 22 -20.52 5.60 -3.90
N ALA A 23 -19.62 4.96 -4.64
CA ALA A 23 -19.33 5.21 -6.04
C ALA A 23 -20.03 4.22 -7.00
N ASP A 24 -20.84 3.26 -6.52
CA ASP A 24 -21.58 2.33 -7.38
C ASP A 24 -22.62 3.11 -8.22
N PRO A 25 -22.77 2.83 -9.52
CA PRO A 25 -23.82 3.43 -10.36
C PRO A 25 -25.25 3.21 -9.85
N ASP A 26 -25.48 2.12 -9.11
CA ASP A 26 -26.75 1.83 -8.47
C ASP A 26 -26.79 2.44 -7.04
N ALA A 27 -27.49 3.56 -6.90
CA ALA A 27 -27.64 4.26 -5.61
C ALA A 27 -28.20 3.39 -4.49
N LYS A 28 -28.89 2.29 -4.79
CA LYS A 28 -29.41 1.36 -3.76
C LYS A 28 -28.28 0.62 -3.03
N LYS A 29 -27.09 0.58 -3.62
CA LYS A 29 -25.90 -0.09 -3.04
C LYS A 29 -25.01 0.85 -2.22
N HIS A 30 -25.22 2.15 -2.28
CA HIS A 30 -24.32 3.14 -1.69
C HIS A 30 -24.03 2.93 -0.20
N TYR A 31 -24.95 2.28 0.54
CA TYR A 31 -24.78 1.97 1.96
C TYR A 31 -24.47 0.49 2.23
N THR A 32 -24.03 -0.23 1.20
CA THR A 32 -23.55 -1.61 1.34
C THR A 32 -22.03 -1.67 1.21
N PRO A 33 -21.33 -2.57 1.93
CA PRO A 33 -19.88 -2.70 1.81
C PRO A 33 -19.46 -3.23 0.44
N ILE A 34 -18.25 -2.88 0.01
CA ILE A 34 -17.61 -3.51 -1.14
C ILE A 34 -16.95 -4.83 -0.75
N LEU A 35 -16.63 -5.69 -1.73
CA LEU A 35 -15.96 -6.96 -1.46
C LEU A 35 -14.45 -6.81 -1.19
N GLY A 36 -13.83 -5.71 -1.60
CA GLY A 36 -12.43 -5.41 -1.34
C GLY A 36 -11.42 -6.39 -1.97
N ALA A 37 -11.79 -7.16 -3.00
CA ALA A 37 -10.92 -8.19 -3.56
C ALA A 37 -9.64 -7.64 -4.21
N ASN A 38 -9.70 -6.47 -4.80
CA ASN A 38 -8.54 -5.75 -5.32
C ASN A 38 -8.05 -4.71 -4.33
N ASP A 39 -8.97 -3.95 -3.78
CA ASP A 39 -8.80 -2.89 -2.83
C ASP A 39 -8.79 -3.45 -1.41
N GLY A 40 -7.61 -3.47 -0.84
CA GLY A 40 -7.10 -4.13 0.33
C GLY A 40 -6.61 -5.56 0.08
N ALA A 41 -7.48 -6.50 -0.27
CA ALA A 41 -7.14 -7.92 -0.25
C ALA A 41 -6.02 -8.33 -1.23
N SER A 42 -5.86 -7.66 -2.36
CA SER A 42 -4.81 -8.01 -3.33
C SER A 42 -3.41 -7.75 -2.80
N GLY A 43 -3.19 -6.62 -2.14
CA GLY A 43 -1.92 -6.30 -1.50
C GLY A 43 -1.59 -7.26 -0.36
N VAL A 44 -2.58 -7.57 0.49
CA VAL A 44 -2.46 -8.58 1.55
C VAL A 44 -2.04 -9.92 0.97
N GLY A 45 -2.70 -10.39 -0.09
CA GLY A 45 -2.37 -11.65 -0.74
C GLY A 45 -0.92 -11.72 -1.25
N VAL A 46 -0.44 -10.64 -1.87
CA VAL A 46 0.95 -10.54 -2.32
C VAL A 46 1.92 -10.56 -1.14
N LEU A 47 1.64 -9.81 -0.06
CA LEU A 47 2.50 -9.79 1.13
C LEU A 47 2.56 -11.13 1.84
N LEU A 48 1.46 -11.88 1.91
CA LEU A 48 1.44 -13.24 2.45
C LEU A 48 2.28 -14.21 1.60
N GLU A 49 2.25 -14.06 0.27
CA GLU A 49 3.09 -14.86 -0.63
C GLU A 49 4.58 -14.49 -0.47
N ILE A 50 4.91 -13.21 -0.34
CA ILE A 50 6.27 -12.77 0.01
C ILE A 50 6.71 -13.40 1.34
N ALA A 51 5.86 -13.37 2.37
CA ALA A 51 6.14 -13.99 3.67
C ALA A 51 6.45 -15.48 3.54
N ARG A 52 5.68 -16.20 2.71
CA ARG A 52 5.91 -17.62 2.41
C ARG A 52 7.27 -17.88 1.75
N HIS A 53 7.70 -17.01 0.86
CA HIS A 53 9.03 -17.08 0.25
C HIS A 53 10.14 -16.77 1.24
N LEU A 54 9.97 -15.77 2.09
CA LEU A 54 10.94 -15.39 3.11
C LEU A 54 11.23 -16.50 4.14
N GLN A 55 10.30 -17.42 4.35
CA GLN A 55 10.53 -18.60 5.19
C GLN A 55 11.55 -19.57 4.58
N LYS A 56 11.64 -19.60 3.25
CA LYS A 56 12.54 -20.52 2.53
C LYS A 56 13.88 -19.88 2.23
N GLN A 57 13.90 -18.58 1.98
CA GLN A 57 15.09 -17.84 1.61
C GLN A 57 15.10 -16.49 2.35
N LEU A 58 15.86 -16.44 3.44
CA LEU A 58 16.01 -15.23 4.22
C LEU A 58 16.90 -14.21 3.50
N PRO A 59 16.43 -12.97 3.31
CA PRO A 59 17.24 -11.90 2.74
C PRO A 59 18.33 -11.47 3.74
N GLU A 60 19.32 -10.72 3.26
CA GLU A 60 20.38 -10.17 4.12
C GLU A 60 19.86 -9.08 5.06
N MET A 61 18.84 -8.34 4.63
CA MET A 61 18.22 -7.25 5.41
C MET A 61 16.98 -7.72 6.18
N GLY A 62 16.58 -6.95 7.17
CA GLY A 62 15.31 -7.14 7.86
C GLY A 62 14.14 -6.76 6.95
N ILE A 63 13.05 -7.50 7.08
CA ILE A 63 11.79 -7.23 6.37
C ILE A 63 10.68 -7.19 7.41
N ASP A 64 9.94 -6.10 7.45
CA ASP A 64 8.72 -5.96 8.21
C ASP A 64 7.53 -5.94 7.25
N ILE A 65 6.53 -6.75 7.55
CA ILE A 65 5.26 -6.76 6.83
C ILE A 65 4.23 -6.19 7.81
N VAL A 66 3.61 -5.11 7.42
CA VAL A 66 2.66 -4.36 8.25
C VAL A 66 1.32 -4.32 7.52
N PHE A 67 0.30 -4.83 8.16
CA PHE A 67 -1.07 -4.67 7.71
C PHE A 67 -1.71 -3.54 8.50
N VAL A 68 -2.18 -2.52 7.80
CA VAL A 68 -2.86 -1.36 8.40
C VAL A 68 -4.36 -1.50 8.21
N ASP A 69 -5.13 -0.88 9.10
CA ASP A 69 -6.58 -0.95 9.14
C ASP A 69 -7.20 0.41 8.83
N ALA A 70 -8.45 0.40 8.40
CA ALA A 70 -9.25 1.60 8.21
C ALA A 70 -8.60 2.62 7.24
N GLU A 71 -7.96 2.14 6.17
CA GLU A 71 -7.53 2.98 5.07
C GLU A 71 -8.76 3.58 4.40
N ASP A 72 -9.71 2.73 4.05
CA ASP A 72 -10.91 3.03 3.27
C ASP A 72 -12.12 3.51 4.12
N TYR A 73 -11.90 3.84 5.37
CA TYR A 73 -12.97 4.24 6.29
C TYR A 73 -13.41 5.72 6.13
N GLY A 74 -12.87 6.42 5.14
CA GLY A 74 -13.14 7.83 4.88
C GLY A 74 -14.62 8.17 4.68
N THR A 75 -14.94 9.45 4.69
CA THR A 75 -16.32 9.96 4.68
C THR A 75 -17.11 9.47 3.46
N HIS A 76 -18.34 9.04 3.66
CA HIS A 76 -19.28 8.70 2.58
C HIS A 76 -19.46 9.89 1.62
N GLN A 77 -19.52 9.65 0.30
CA GLN A 77 -19.64 10.72 -0.71
C GLN A 77 -20.86 11.62 -0.55
N ALA A 78 -21.98 11.08 -0.03
CA ALA A 78 -23.18 11.85 0.25
C ALA A 78 -23.11 12.69 1.54
N TYR A 79 -22.00 12.64 2.27
CA TYR A 79 -21.83 13.44 3.45
C TYR A 79 -21.63 14.92 3.10
N ASN A 80 -22.48 15.80 3.62
CA ASN A 80 -22.47 17.24 3.31
C ASN A 80 -21.55 18.06 4.22
N GLY A 81 -20.83 17.42 5.15
CA GLY A 81 -19.87 18.08 6.03
C GLY A 81 -18.48 18.17 5.41
N PRO A 82 -17.48 18.64 6.18
CA PRO A 82 -16.12 18.75 5.68
C PRO A 82 -15.52 17.37 5.40
N HIS A 83 -15.06 17.14 4.16
CA HIS A 83 -14.24 16.00 3.81
C HIS A 83 -12.79 16.33 4.17
N LYS A 84 -12.17 15.51 5.02
CA LYS A 84 -10.81 15.71 5.48
C LYS A 84 -9.96 14.48 5.17
N GLU A 85 -8.76 14.71 4.70
CA GLU A 85 -7.78 13.64 4.45
C GLU A 85 -7.51 12.81 5.71
N GLU A 86 -7.51 13.45 6.88
CA GLU A 86 -7.30 12.78 8.18
C GLU A 86 -8.35 11.73 8.55
N TYR A 87 -9.43 11.58 7.77
CA TYR A 87 -10.44 10.54 7.96
C TYR A 87 -10.11 9.24 7.21
N TRP A 88 -9.06 9.27 6.40
CA TRP A 88 -8.54 8.14 5.64
C TRP A 88 -7.25 7.62 6.25
N GLY A 89 -6.86 6.39 5.95
CA GLY A 89 -5.60 5.83 6.41
C GLY A 89 -5.41 5.85 7.93
N LEU A 90 -6.47 5.59 8.70
CA LEU A 90 -6.42 5.76 10.17
C LEU A 90 -5.39 4.83 10.81
N GLY A 91 -5.24 3.60 10.28
CA GLY A 91 -4.25 2.64 10.76
C GLY A 91 -2.83 3.08 10.48
N SER A 92 -2.55 3.59 9.29
CA SER A 92 -1.22 4.11 8.93
C SER A 92 -0.88 5.37 9.72
N GLN A 93 -1.83 6.28 9.93
CA GLN A 93 -1.68 7.42 10.82
C GLN A 93 -1.34 7.00 12.25
N TYR A 94 -2.03 5.98 12.77
CA TYR A 94 -1.76 5.45 14.10
C TYR A 94 -0.38 4.83 14.18
N TRP A 95 -0.03 3.97 13.21
CA TRP A 95 1.26 3.29 13.16
C TRP A 95 2.44 4.26 13.04
N ALA A 96 2.31 5.33 12.25
CA ALA A 96 3.33 6.36 12.10
C ALA A 96 3.65 7.06 13.43
N ARG A 97 2.63 7.28 14.27
CA ARG A 97 2.79 7.90 15.60
C ARG A 97 3.20 6.89 16.69
N ASN A 98 2.84 5.61 16.50
CA ASN A 98 3.03 4.53 17.48
C ASN A 98 3.62 3.29 16.81
N PRO A 99 4.84 3.36 16.27
CA PRO A 99 5.44 2.21 15.61
C PRO A 99 5.64 1.07 16.61
N HIS A 100 5.58 -0.17 16.13
CA HIS A 100 5.70 -1.39 16.93
C HIS A 100 7.04 -1.55 17.66
N VAL A 101 8.04 -0.75 17.28
CA VAL A 101 9.34 -0.65 17.96
C VAL A 101 9.68 0.82 18.14
N GLN A 102 10.05 1.22 19.34
CA GLN A 102 10.47 2.59 19.61
C GLN A 102 11.70 2.95 18.76
N GLY A 103 11.65 4.11 18.10
CA GLY A 103 12.71 4.56 17.20
C GLY A 103 12.83 3.71 15.93
N TYR A 104 11.72 3.10 15.50
CA TYR A 104 11.66 2.34 14.25
C TYR A 104 12.15 3.19 13.08
N ASN A 105 13.02 2.59 12.26
CA ASN A 105 13.55 3.24 11.07
C ASN A 105 13.77 2.19 9.98
N ALA A 106 12.98 2.25 8.92
CA ALA A 106 13.20 1.50 7.71
C ALA A 106 13.98 2.34 6.69
N ARG A 107 14.78 1.71 5.83
CA ARG A 107 15.48 2.41 4.74
C ARG A 107 14.53 2.99 3.71
N PHE A 108 13.43 2.31 3.50
CA PHE A 108 12.27 2.71 2.71
C PHE A 108 11.10 1.77 2.99
N GLY A 109 9.90 2.24 2.66
CA GLY A 109 8.69 1.45 2.63
C GLY A 109 8.23 1.18 1.19
N ILE A 110 7.46 0.12 1.00
CA ILE A 110 6.71 -0.16 -0.23
C ILE A 110 5.27 -0.47 0.18
N LEU A 111 4.34 0.32 -0.31
CA LEU A 111 2.92 0.08 -0.16
C LEU A 111 2.40 -0.70 -1.37
N LEU A 112 1.59 -1.71 -1.11
CA LEU A 112 0.88 -2.48 -2.13
C LEU A 112 -0.62 -2.27 -1.94
N ASP A 113 -1.19 -1.49 -2.82
CA ASP A 113 -2.62 -1.30 -2.91
C ASP A 113 -3.12 -1.51 -4.34
N MET A 114 -4.32 -2.07 -4.50
CA MET A 114 -4.99 -2.36 -5.76
C MET A 114 -4.10 -3.08 -6.81
N VAL A 115 -3.28 -4.03 -6.36
CA VAL A 115 -2.28 -4.71 -7.21
C VAL A 115 -2.81 -5.94 -7.96
N GLY A 116 -4.06 -6.34 -7.74
CA GLY A 116 -4.69 -7.54 -8.30
C GLY A 116 -5.47 -7.34 -9.61
N GLY A 117 -5.43 -6.14 -10.19
CA GLY A 117 -6.19 -5.83 -11.39
C GLY A 117 -5.77 -6.64 -12.62
N LYS A 118 -6.73 -7.10 -13.43
CA LYS A 118 -6.44 -7.76 -14.70
C LYS A 118 -5.69 -6.81 -15.64
N ASN A 119 -4.56 -7.22 -16.17
CA ASN A 119 -3.67 -6.41 -17.02
C ASN A 119 -3.16 -5.13 -16.32
N ALA A 120 -2.94 -5.18 -15.02
CA ALA A 120 -2.42 -4.05 -14.27
C ALA A 120 -1.16 -3.45 -14.92
N GLU A 121 -1.06 -2.13 -14.93
CA GLU A 121 0.15 -1.38 -15.26
C GLU A 121 0.56 -0.55 -14.05
N PHE A 122 1.68 -0.89 -13.45
CA PHE A 122 2.28 -0.13 -12.35
C PHE A 122 3.19 0.95 -12.94
N ARG A 123 2.83 2.19 -12.70
CA ARG A 123 3.60 3.38 -13.08
C ARG A 123 4.23 4.00 -11.84
N TYR A 124 5.19 4.90 -12.01
CA TYR A 124 5.71 5.69 -10.89
C TYR A 124 4.59 6.57 -10.34
N GLU A 125 4.11 6.27 -9.13
CA GLU A 125 3.22 7.18 -8.41
C GLU A 125 3.99 8.49 -8.14
N SER A 126 3.32 9.63 -8.34
CA SER A 126 4.04 10.92 -8.44
C SER A 126 4.69 11.35 -7.14
N LEU A 127 4.01 11.23 -6.00
CA LEU A 127 4.56 11.60 -4.69
C LEU A 127 5.71 10.67 -4.30
N SER A 128 5.51 9.36 -4.44
CA SER A 128 6.54 8.36 -4.16
C SER A 128 7.78 8.55 -5.03
N HIS A 129 7.59 8.95 -6.30
CA HIS A 129 8.71 9.20 -7.20
C HIS A 129 9.44 10.51 -6.90
N GLU A 130 8.74 11.51 -6.36
CA GLU A 130 9.35 12.77 -5.92
C GLU A 130 10.20 12.55 -4.65
N VAL A 131 9.67 11.82 -3.68
CA VAL A 131 10.32 11.59 -2.38
C VAL A 131 11.43 10.54 -2.47
N ALA A 132 11.22 9.45 -3.21
CA ALA A 132 12.10 8.30 -3.27
C ALA A 132 12.38 7.81 -4.72
N PRO A 133 12.87 8.66 -5.64
CA PRO A 133 13.05 8.29 -7.04
C PRO A 133 13.97 7.09 -7.24
N ASN A 134 15.05 7.01 -6.45
CA ASN A 134 16.02 5.92 -6.53
C ASN A 134 15.41 4.56 -6.14
N VAL A 135 14.46 4.54 -5.21
CA VAL A 135 13.75 3.31 -4.80
C VAL A 135 12.83 2.86 -5.92
N ASN A 136 12.00 3.76 -6.44
CA ASN A 136 11.12 3.48 -7.56
C ASN A 136 11.89 2.96 -8.77
N GLU A 137 12.94 3.67 -9.18
CA GLU A 137 13.76 3.23 -10.29
C GLU A 137 14.36 1.84 -10.07
N LYS A 138 14.85 1.56 -8.86
CA LYS A 138 15.42 0.25 -8.53
C LYS A 138 14.38 -0.86 -8.65
N VAL A 139 13.19 -0.67 -8.11
CA VAL A 139 12.10 -1.66 -8.18
C VAL A 139 11.70 -1.91 -9.63
N TRP A 140 11.42 -0.86 -10.40
CA TRP A 140 11.01 -0.99 -11.80
C TRP A 140 12.10 -1.57 -12.70
N LYS A 141 13.35 -1.15 -12.54
CA LYS A 141 14.50 -1.75 -13.28
C LYS A 141 14.66 -3.23 -12.95
N THR A 142 14.50 -3.61 -11.67
CA THR A 142 14.58 -5.03 -11.27
C THR A 142 13.44 -5.83 -11.88
N ALA A 143 12.22 -5.34 -11.82
CA ALA A 143 11.06 -5.99 -12.43
C ALA A 143 11.25 -6.17 -13.95
N ASN A 144 11.74 -5.15 -14.63
CA ASN A 144 12.04 -5.23 -16.06
C ASN A 144 13.13 -6.27 -16.38
N ALA A 145 14.21 -6.30 -15.60
CA ALA A 145 15.28 -7.27 -15.77
C ALA A 145 14.82 -8.73 -15.56
N LEU A 146 13.78 -8.92 -14.73
CA LEU A 146 13.13 -10.21 -14.48
C LEU A 146 12.03 -10.56 -15.49
N GLY A 147 11.83 -9.75 -16.54
CA GLY A 147 10.83 -9.99 -17.58
C GLY A 147 9.41 -9.47 -17.30
N PHE A 148 9.23 -8.68 -16.23
CA PHE A 148 7.93 -8.13 -15.83
C PHE A 148 7.67 -6.71 -16.36
N GLY A 149 8.45 -6.23 -17.32
CA GLY A 149 8.34 -4.87 -17.87
C GLY A 149 6.98 -4.51 -18.47
N ARG A 150 6.18 -5.52 -18.87
CA ARG A 150 4.80 -5.32 -19.29
C ARG A 150 3.93 -4.70 -18.19
N TYR A 151 4.20 -5.08 -16.94
CA TYR A 151 3.43 -4.63 -15.77
C TYR A 151 4.08 -3.42 -15.09
N PHE A 152 5.41 -3.39 -15.02
CA PHE A 152 6.19 -2.32 -14.39
C PHE A 152 6.66 -1.33 -15.46
N VAL A 153 5.76 -0.41 -15.83
CA VAL A 153 5.98 0.55 -16.90
C VAL A 153 6.76 1.76 -16.37
N GLN A 154 7.94 2.02 -16.94
CA GLN A 154 8.82 3.13 -16.52
C GLN A 154 8.31 4.48 -17.04
N LYS A 155 7.12 4.89 -16.57
CA LYS A 155 6.47 6.16 -16.90
C LYS A 155 5.88 6.77 -15.63
N LYS A 156 5.80 8.09 -15.60
CA LYS A 156 5.08 8.78 -14.52
C LYS A 156 3.60 8.39 -14.55
N GLY A 157 3.08 8.08 -13.37
CA GLY A 157 1.66 7.90 -13.09
C GLY A 157 1.02 9.19 -12.61
N GLY A 158 -0.15 9.06 -12.00
CA GLY A 158 -0.83 10.15 -11.30
C GLY A 158 -0.33 10.32 -9.86
N PHE A 159 -0.86 11.33 -9.21
CA PHE A 159 -0.78 11.50 -7.77
C PHE A 159 -1.91 10.69 -7.12
N VAL A 160 -1.57 9.93 -6.10
CA VAL A 160 -2.52 9.14 -5.31
C VAL A 160 -2.30 9.49 -3.83
N THR A 161 -3.38 9.81 -3.12
CA THR A 161 -3.37 9.87 -1.66
C THR A 161 -3.72 8.50 -1.14
N ASP A 162 -2.92 7.98 -0.22
CA ASP A 162 -3.04 6.63 0.32
C ASP A 162 -2.21 6.55 1.60
N ASP A 163 -2.15 5.40 2.26
CA ASP A 163 -1.41 5.13 3.49
C ASP A 163 0.03 5.68 3.49
N HIS A 164 0.71 5.66 2.34
CA HIS A 164 2.08 6.15 2.22
C HIS A 164 2.21 7.64 2.52
N THR A 165 1.17 8.43 2.38
CA THR A 165 1.18 9.87 2.69
C THR A 165 1.30 10.13 4.19
N PHE A 166 0.92 9.18 5.03
CA PHE A 166 0.94 9.27 6.48
C PHE A 166 2.16 8.62 7.13
N ILE A 167 2.86 7.74 6.40
CA ILE A 167 3.97 6.91 6.93
C ILE A 167 5.35 7.57 6.71
N ASN A 168 5.43 8.64 5.96
CA ASN A 168 6.68 9.38 5.65
C ASN A 168 7.33 10.05 6.85
#